data_3a66d3006b896c7b77556c006df26632
#
_entry.id   3a66d3006b896c7b77556c006df26632
#
_cell.length_a   1.000
_cell.length_b   1.000
_cell.length_c   1.000
_cell.angle_alpha   90.00
_cell.angle_beta   90.00
_cell.angle_gamma   90.00
#
_symmetry.space_group_name_H-M   'P 1'
#
loop_
_entity.id
_entity.type
_entity.pdbx_description
1 polymer ?
#
loop_
_entity_poly.entity_id
_entity_poly.type
_entity_poly.pdbx_seq_one_letter_code
_entity_poly.pdbx_strand_id
1 'polypeptide(L)' 'MHDRKLTAEMAAVIKLARNLDVPYSWITGYYAGLNFGRVADVMKGRKFPNIPPAKHLPSDFPTA' A
#
# COMPACT_ATOMS: atom_id res chain seq x y z
N MET A 1 15.26 -14.46 -0.26
CA MET A 1 14.55 -13.20 0.03
C MET A 1 13.06 -13.48 0.22
N HIS A 2 12.47 -12.88 1.21
CA HIS A 2 11.05 -13.09 1.51
C HIS A 2 10.25 -11.84 1.18
N ASP A 3 9.08 -12.05 0.55
CA ASP A 3 8.14 -10.95 0.39
C ASP A 3 7.60 -10.55 1.75
N ARG A 4 7.44 -9.25 1.96
CA ARG A 4 6.76 -8.77 3.14
C ARG A 4 5.29 -9.19 3.08
N LYS A 5 4.79 -9.71 4.19
CA LYS A 5 3.38 -10.13 4.24
C LYS A 5 2.47 -8.92 4.19
N LEU A 6 1.53 -8.94 3.25
CA LEU A 6 0.54 -7.89 3.13
C LEU A 6 -0.54 -8.07 4.20
N THR A 7 -0.85 -7.00 4.93
CA THR A 7 -1.88 -6.99 5.95
C THR A 7 -3.04 -6.08 5.54
N ALA A 8 -4.18 -6.22 6.22
CA ALA A 8 -5.33 -5.35 5.95
C ALA A 8 -5.00 -3.88 6.20
N GLU A 9 -4.24 -3.60 7.26
CA GLU A 9 -3.81 -2.23 7.56
C GLU A 9 -2.95 -1.66 6.44
N MET A 10 -1.99 -2.45 5.94
CA MET A 10 -1.17 -2.03 4.82
C MET A 10 -2.01 -1.78 3.58
N ALA A 11 -2.98 -2.65 3.31
CA ALA A 11 -3.86 -2.47 2.16
C ALA A 11 -4.64 -1.16 2.24
N ALA A 12 -5.14 -0.81 3.41
CA ALA A 12 -5.86 0.45 3.61
C ALA A 12 -4.95 1.66 3.35
N VAL A 13 -3.72 1.62 3.86
CA VAL A 13 -2.74 2.69 3.63
C VAL A 13 -2.37 2.79 2.16
N ILE A 14 -2.18 1.66 1.50
CA ILE A 14 -1.85 1.63 0.07
C ILE A 14 -2.95 2.29 -0.75
N LYS A 15 -4.21 1.96 -0.45
CA LYS A 15 -5.35 2.55 -1.17
C LYS A 15 -5.40 4.06 -0.99
N LEU A 16 -5.18 4.55 0.22
CA LEU A 16 -5.14 5.99 0.47
C LEU A 16 -3.97 6.64 -0.26
N ALA A 17 -2.79 6.04 -0.18
CA ALA A 17 -1.59 6.58 -0.84
C ALA A 17 -1.80 6.71 -2.35
N ARG A 18 -2.40 5.69 -2.98
CA ARG A 18 -2.66 5.76 -4.42
C ARG A 18 -3.73 6.79 -4.76
N ASN A 19 -4.70 7.00 -3.88
CA ASN A 19 -5.67 8.07 -4.08
C ASN A 19 -5.01 9.46 -4.01
N LEU A 20 -3.89 9.56 -3.33
CA LEU A 20 -3.11 10.80 -3.24
C LEU A 20 -1.97 10.86 -4.25
N ASP A 21 -1.98 9.95 -5.24
CA ASP A 21 -1.00 9.89 -6.32
C ASP A 21 0.43 9.60 -5.85
N VAL A 22 0.59 8.91 -4.73
CA VAL A 22 1.92 8.48 -4.28
C VAL A 22 2.42 7.37 -5.20
N PRO A 23 3.62 7.49 -5.77
CA PRO A 23 4.14 6.46 -6.68
C PRO A 23 4.30 5.10 -6.01
N TYR A 24 4.16 4.02 -6.79
CA TYR A 24 4.35 2.66 -6.28
C TYR A 24 5.71 2.48 -5.63
N SER A 25 6.75 3.05 -6.21
CA SER A 25 8.11 2.91 -5.68
C SER A 25 8.24 3.49 -4.27
N TRP A 26 7.51 4.55 -3.97
CA TRP A 26 7.53 5.13 -2.62
C TRP A 26 6.82 4.21 -1.62
N ILE A 27 5.73 3.60 -2.06
CA ILE A 27 4.96 2.67 -1.22
C ILE A 27 5.81 1.44 -0.91
N THR A 28 6.43 0.84 -1.92
CA THR A 28 7.28 -0.35 -1.72
C THR A 28 8.57 0.00 -0.98
N GLY A 29 9.03 1.22 -1.09
CA GLY A 29 10.16 1.69 -0.30
C GLY A 29 9.81 1.84 1.18
N TYR A 30 8.62 2.35 1.46
CA TYR A 30 8.15 2.48 2.84
C TYR A 30 7.92 1.11 3.49
N TYR A 31 7.24 0.23 2.78
CA TYR A 31 7.04 -1.15 3.21
C TYR A 31 8.12 -2.03 2.57
N ALA A 32 9.34 -1.91 3.10
CA ALA A 32 10.47 -2.66 2.53
C ALA A 32 10.16 -4.15 2.47
N GLY A 33 10.44 -4.77 1.34
CA GLY A 33 10.14 -6.18 1.09
C GLY A 33 8.79 -6.44 0.43
N LEU A 34 7.94 -5.42 0.32
CA LEU A 34 6.67 -5.56 -0.39
C LEU A 34 6.94 -5.31 -1.88
N ASN A 35 6.49 -6.23 -2.74
CA ASN A 35 6.74 -6.06 -4.16
C ASN A 35 5.59 -5.33 -4.86
N PHE A 36 5.88 -4.85 -6.08
CA PHE A 36 4.90 -4.12 -6.88
C PHE A 36 3.64 -4.92 -7.16
N GLY A 37 3.78 -6.24 -7.34
CA GLY A 37 2.63 -7.10 -7.60
C GLY A 37 1.61 -7.07 -6.47
N ARG A 38 2.07 -6.97 -5.23
CA ARG A 38 1.17 -6.89 -4.08
C ARG A 38 0.41 -5.57 -4.06
N VAL A 39 1.09 -4.46 -4.38
CA VAL A 39 0.43 -3.16 -4.47
C VAL A 39 -0.62 -3.18 -5.58
N ALA A 40 -0.27 -3.72 -6.74
CA ALA A 40 -1.20 -3.84 -7.85
C ALA A 40 -2.41 -4.71 -7.47
N ASP A 41 -2.18 -5.83 -6.78
CA ASP A 41 -3.28 -6.70 -6.34
C ASP A 41 -4.27 -5.97 -5.44
N VAL A 42 -3.77 -5.13 -4.54
CA VAL A 42 -4.63 -4.32 -3.67
C VAL A 42 -5.45 -3.34 -4.50
N MET A 43 -4.82 -2.65 -5.44
CA MET A 43 -5.51 -1.64 -6.25
C MET A 43 -6.51 -2.26 -7.22
N LYS A 44 -6.25 -3.50 -7.67
CA LYS A 44 -7.17 -4.20 -8.58
C LYS A 44 -8.26 -4.99 -7.85
N GLY A 45 -8.25 -4.97 -6.52
CA GLY A 45 -9.25 -5.67 -5.73
C GLY A 45 -9.03 -7.17 -5.58
N ARG A 46 -7.84 -7.67 -5.91
CA ARG A 46 -7.52 -9.10 -5.74
C ARG A 46 -7.19 -9.46 -4.31
N LYS A 47 -6.67 -8.50 -3.55
CA LYS A 47 -6.34 -8.65 -2.14
C LYS A 47 -7.09 -7.58 -1.37
N PHE A 48 -7.73 -7.98 -0.29
CA PHE A 48 -8.46 -7.08 0.60
C PHE A 48 -9.45 -6.18 -0.15
N PRO A 49 -10.32 -6.74 -1.02
CA PRO A 49 -11.19 -5.91 -1.85
C PRO A 49 -12.21 -5.09 -1.06
N ASN A 50 -12.55 -5.52 0.15
CA ASN A 50 -13.58 -4.89 0.97
C ASN A 50 -13.00 -3.93 2.02
N ILE A 51 -11.69 -3.75 2.05
CA ILE A 51 -11.05 -2.82 2.99
C ILE A 51 -11.12 -1.41 2.42
N PRO A 52 -11.71 -0.45 3.13
CA PRO A 52 -11.72 0.95 2.65
C PRO A 52 -10.33 1.58 2.80
N PRO A 53 -10.05 2.66 2.06
CA PRO A 53 -8.81 3.40 2.25
C PRO A 53 -8.70 3.88 3.70
N ALA A 54 -7.46 3.95 4.21
CA ALA A 54 -7.21 4.49 5.54
C ALA A 54 -7.62 5.97 5.58
N LYS A 55 -7.93 6.45 6.78
CA LYS A 55 -8.28 7.86 6.97
C LYS A 55 -7.05 8.76 6.94
N HIS A 56 -5.92 8.23 7.38
CA HIS A 56 -4.67 8.97 7.49
C HIS A 56 -3.51 8.07 7.09
N LEU A 57 -2.50 8.66 6.47
CA LEU A 57 -1.23 7.98 6.28
C LEU A 57 -0.44 7.98 7.58
N PRO A 58 0.45 6.98 7.79
CA PRO A 58 1.39 7.04 8.91
C PRO A 58 2.18 8.35 8.86
N SER A 59 2.57 8.86 10.02
CA SER A 59 3.22 10.18 10.10
C SER A 59 4.54 10.25 9.35
N ASP A 60 5.22 9.13 9.20
CA ASP A 60 6.50 9.04 8.49
C ASP A 60 6.35 8.57 7.04
N PHE A 61 5.12 8.45 6.54
CA PHE A 61 4.87 7.98 5.18
C PHE A 61 5.27 9.07 4.17
N PRO A 62 6.00 8.71 3.09
CA PRO A 62 6.40 9.71 2.09
C PRO A 62 5.19 10.22 1.31
N THR A 63 5.12 11.54 1.15
CA THR A 63 4.07 12.18 0.35
C THR A 63 4.68 13.20 -0.58
N ALA A 64 4.00 13.46 -1.66
CA ALA A 64 4.47 14.46 -2.62
C ALA A 64 4.27 15.87 -2.06
#